data_2ec206db8632e8b630efeb04eb862cd8
#
_entry.id   2ec206db8632e8b630efeb04eb862cd8
#
_cell.length_a   1.000
_cell.length_b   1.000
_cell.length_c   1.000
_cell.angle_alpha   90.00
_cell.angle_beta   90.00
_cell.angle_gamma   90.00
#
_symmetry.space_group_name_H-M   'P 1'
#
loop_
_entity.id
_entity.type
_entity.pdbx_description
1 polymer ?
#
loop_
_entity_poly.entity_id
_entity_poly.type
_entity_poly.pdbx_seq_one_letter_code
_entity_poly.pdbx_strand_id
1 'polypeptide(L)'
;AMRDKVEAVLGMPQILVHNAVIQYAWKPVLQQDPGDFDSQYRSCVMQTVYMAQAFVPAMQAAHYGRILVINTECAALAEAGCGAYTAAKRGLDGLCRCLAKEVAGDGITVNQIAPGWTITERDRDANTQVQPDYDRQVPMGRRGTDAEIAQMAAFLVSDLASFTTGAFIPVCGGRVMPAI
;
A
#
# COMPACT_ATOMS: atom_id res chain seq x y z
N ALA A 1 10.07 13.96 -18.98
CA ALA A 1 9.06 13.20 -18.22
C ALA A 1 9.00 13.64 -16.74
N MET A 2 8.14 13.04 -15.91
CA MET A 2 8.07 13.36 -14.47
C MET A 2 9.41 13.08 -13.78
N ARG A 3 10.01 11.91 -14.00
CA ARG A 3 11.31 11.52 -13.48
C ARG A 3 12.37 12.62 -13.67
N ASP A 4 12.54 13.10 -14.89
CA ASP A 4 13.60 14.06 -15.22
C ASP A 4 13.41 15.40 -14.48
N LYS A 5 12.16 15.79 -14.23
CA LYS A 5 11.85 16.96 -13.40
C LYS A 5 12.20 16.76 -11.93
N VAL A 6 11.90 15.57 -11.38
CA VAL A 6 12.24 15.23 -9.99
C VAL A 6 13.76 15.22 -9.83
N GLU A 7 14.47 14.54 -10.74
CA GLU A 7 15.91 14.43 -10.73
C GLU A 7 16.60 15.81 -10.81
N ALA A 8 16.11 16.68 -11.69
CA ALA A 8 16.69 18.01 -11.89
C ALA A 8 16.50 18.96 -10.69
N VAL A 9 15.44 18.77 -9.90
CA VAL A 9 15.09 19.71 -8.80
C VAL A 9 15.46 19.14 -7.43
N LEU A 10 15.29 17.85 -7.21
CA LEU A 10 15.41 17.21 -5.89
C LEU A 10 16.48 16.11 -5.85
N GLY A 11 17.10 15.77 -6.98
CA GLY A 11 17.92 14.57 -7.09
C GLY A 11 17.10 13.30 -7.21
N MET A 12 17.77 12.16 -7.29
CA MET A 12 17.08 10.86 -7.37
C MET A 12 16.53 10.42 -6.01
N PRO A 13 15.25 10.06 -5.93
CA PRO A 13 14.66 9.62 -4.68
C PRO A 13 15.24 8.28 -4.24
N GLN A 14 15.56 8.18 -2.97
CA GLN A 14 16.01 6.94 -2.31
C GLN A 14 14.84 6.18 -1.65
N ILE A 15 13.71 6.86 -1.45
CA ILE A 15 12.50 6.29 -0.84
C ILE A 15 11.33 6.55 -1.77
N LEU A 16 10.57 5.49 -2.07
CA LEU A 16 9.30 5.56 -2.81
C LEU A 16 8.16 5.11 -1.90
N VAL A 17 7.15 5.95 -1.74
CA VAL A 17 5.92 5.59 -1.03
C VAL A 17 4.74 5.62 -2.01
N HIS A 18 4.22 4.44 -2.35
CA HIS A 18 3.10 4.28 -3.26
C HIS A 18 1.78 4.26 -2.46
N ASN A 19 1.18 5.42 -2.29
CA ASN A 19 -0.05 5.60 -1.52
C ASN A 19 -1.26 5.96 -2.37
N ALA A 20 -1.07 6.64 -3.51
CA ALA A 20 -2.18 7.10 -4.33
C ALA A 20 -3.04 5.94 -4.83
N VAL A 21 -4.36 6.12 -4.76
CA VAL A 21 -5.35 5.13 -5.20
C VAL A 21 -6.63 5.84 -5.62
N ILE A 22 -7.32 5.29 -6.62
CA ILE A 22 -8.70 5.65 -6.96
C ILE A 22 -9.60 4.65 -6.24
N GLN A 23 -10.66 5.13 -5.64
CA GLN A 23 -11.68 4.28 -5.01
C GLN A 23 -13.03 4.51 -5.70
N TYR A 24 -13.75 3.43 -5.93
CA TYR A 24 -15.10 3.40 -6.49
C TYR A 24 -16.12 3.02 -5.43
N ALA A 25 -17.39 3.27 -5.73
CA ALA A 25 -18.48 2.77 -4.89
C ALA A 25 -18.42 1.24 -4.81
N TRP A 26 -18.56 0.70 -3.63
CA TRP A 26 -18.60 -0.75 -3.41
C TRP A 26 -19.89 -1.33 -3.99
N LYS A 27 -19.76 -2.30 -4.89
CA LYS A 27 -20.84 -2.98 -5.57
C LYS A 27 -20.54 -4.46 -5.71
N PRO A 28 -21.55 -5.34 -5.69
CA PRO A 28 -21.35 -6.75 -6.05
C PRO A 28 -20.65 -6.88 -7.39
N VAL A 29 -19.79 -7.89 -7.55
CA VAL A 29 -18.98 -8.11 -8.76
C VAL A 29 -19.84 -8.12 -10.04
N LEU A 30 -21.02 -8.74 -9.97
CA LEU A 30 -21.94 -8.82 -11.13
C LEU A 30 -22.58 -7.47 -11.51
N GLN A 31 -22.45 -6.45 -10.68
CA GLN A 31 -23.00 -5.10 -10.88
C GLN A 31 -21.91 -4.04 -11.07
N GLN A 32 -20.64 -4.40 -10.84
CA GLN A 32 -19.51 -3.50 -10.98
C GLN A 32 -19.17 -3.34 -12.47
N ASP A 33 -18.94 -2.10 -12.90
CA ASP A 33 -18.52 -1.84 -14.28
C ASP A 33 -17.13 -2.48 -14.53
N PRO A 34 -16.94 -3.24 -15.63
CA PRO A 34 -15.62 -3.77 -15.98
C PRO A 34 -14.52 -2.71 -16.09
N GLY A 35 -14.86 -1.49 -16.50
CA GLY A 35 -13.94 -0.36 -16.56
C GLY A 35 -13.40 0.05 -15.19
N ASP A 36 -14.14 -0.18 -14.10
CA ASP A 36 -13.66 0.07 -12.74
C ASP A 36 -12.52 -0.90 -12.39
N PHE A 37 -12.58 -2.16 -12.86
CA PHE A 37 -11.49 -3.13 -12.65
C PHE A 37 -10.22 -2.69 -13.39
N ASP A 38 -10.32 -2.26 -14.64
CA ASP A 38 -9.16 -1.77 -15.41
C ASP A 38 -8.55 -0.53 -14.76
N SER A 39 -9.39 0.43 -14.38
CA SER A 39 -8.96 1.66 -13.75
C SER A 39 -8.33 1.39 -12.37
N GLN A 40 -8.91 0.48 -11.58
CA GLN A 40 -8.38 0.09 -10.28
C GLN A 40 -7.02 -0.62 -10.43
N TYR A 41 -6.88 -1.50 -11.42
CA TYR A 41 -5.61 -2.15 -11.73
C TYR A 41 -4.55 -1.14 -12.16
N ARG A 42 -4.90 -0.18 -13.00
CA ARG A 42 -3.99 0.89 -13.43
C ARG A 42 -3.52 1.76 -12.26
N SER A 43 -4.44 2.14 -11.37
CA SER A 43 -4.12 3.01 -10.24
C SER A 43 -3.33 2.31 -9.12
N CYS A 44 -3.45 1.00 -8.98
CA CYS A 44 -2.73 0.23 -7.95
C CYS A 44 -1.46 -0.44 -8.50
N VAL A 45 -1.62 -1.29 -9.52
CA VAL A 45 -0.54 -2.17 -10.01
C VAL A 45 0.34 -1.44 -10.99
N MET A 46 -0.23 -0.90 -12.08
CA MET A 46 0.56 -0.27 -13.14
C MET A 46 1.28 1.00 -12.67
N GLN A 47 0.68 1.77 -11.76
CA GLN A 47 1.37 2.89 -11.12
C GLN A 47 2.68 2.42 -10.45
N THR A 48 2.63 1.32 -9.70
CA THR A 48 3.81 0.78 -9.02
C THR A 48 4.86 0.30 -10.03
N VAL A 49 4.45 -0.35 -11.12
CA VAL A 49 5.35 -0.74 -12.22
C VAL A 49 6.05 0.48 -12.82
N TYR A 50 5.30 1.52 -13.20
CA TYR A 50 5.88 2.71 -13.82
C TYR A 50 6.85 3.46 -12.89
N MET A 51 6.51 3.55 -11.61
CA MET A 51 7.39 4.19 -10.63
C MET A 51 8.65 3.36 -10.38
N ALA A 52 8.53 2.04 -10.28
CA ALA A 52 9.68 1.16 -10.14
C ALA A 52 10.62 1.27 -11.36
N GLN A 53 10.09 1.17 -12.58
CA GLN A 53 10.89 1.33 -13.81
C GLN A 53 11.57 2.70 -13.92
N ALA A 54 10.94 3.74 -13.39
CA ALA A 54 11.50 5.09 -13.45
C ALA A 54 12.66 5.30 -12.44
N PHE A 55 12.58 4.72 -11.25
CA PHE A 55 13.46 5.10 -10.15
C PHE A 55 14.35 3.97 -9.61
N VAL A 56 13.94 2.70 -9.71
CA VAL A 56 14.73 1.58 -9.19
C VAL A 56 16.11 1.45 -9.86
N PRO A 57 16.30 1.69 -11.17
CA PRO A 57 17.65 1.62 -11.75
C PRO A 57 18.68 2.53 -11.09
N ALA A 58 18.26 3.71 -10.63
CA ALA A 58 19.16 4.61 -9.88
C ALA A 58 19.42 4.12 -8.44
N MET A 59 18.42 3.52 -7.79
CA MET A 59 18.59 2.88 -6.49
C MET A 59 19.56 1.69 -6.57
N GLN A 60 19.47 0.88 -7.64
CA GLN A 60 20.41 -0.21 -7.90
C GLN A 60 21.83 0.30 -8.06
N ALA A 61 22.04 1.36 -8.85
CA ALA A 61 23.35 1.98 -9.02
C ALA A 61 23.93 2.54 -7.71
N ALA A 62 23.06 3.00 -6.80
CA ALA A 62 23.43 3.51 -5.48
C ALA A 62 23.56 2.41 -4.41
N HIS A 63 23.19 1.17 -4.70
CA HIS A 63 23.07 0.05 -3.75
C HIS A 63 22.24 0.41 -2.50
N TYR A 64 21.21 1.22 -2.68
CA TYR A 64 20.33 1.67 -1.62
C TYR A 64 18.96 2.07 -2.16
N GLY A 65 17.89 1.59 -1.54
CA GLY A 65 16.52 2.01 -1.83
C GLY A 65 15.53 1.46 -0.82
N ARG A 66 14.44 2.20 -0.62
CA ARG A 66 13.31 1.79 0.22
C ARG A 66 12.02 2.01 -0.55
N ILE A 67 11.29 0.95 -0.80
CA ILE A 67 10.00 0.99 -1.51
C ILE A 67 8.92 0.53 -0.54
N LEU A 68 7.98 1.42 -0.25
CA LEU A 68 6.83 1.14 0.58
C LEU A 68 5.55 1.29 -0.24
N VAL A 69 4.70 0.28 -0.16
CA VAL A 69 3.41 0.26 -0.86
C VAL A 69 2.29 0.20 0.16
N ILE A 70 1.32 1.10 0.03
CA ILE A 70 0.12 1.06 0.86
C ILE A 70 -0.88 0.10 0.21
N ASN A 71 -1.01 -1.06 0.82
CA ASN A 71 -1.99 -2.08 0.47
C ASN A 71 -3.27 -1.87 1.29
N THR A 72 -3.96 -2.91 1.73
CA THR A 72 -5.20 -2.84 2.51
C THR A 72 -5.50 -4.18 3.19
N GLU A 73 -6.18 -4.15 4.33
CA GLU A 73 -6.75 -5.37 4.94
C GLU A 73 -7.75 -6.07 4.02
N CYS A 74 -8.48 -5.33 3.16
CA CYS A 74 -9.42 -5.90 2.19
C CYS A 74 -8.75 -6.87 1.23
N ALA A 75 -7.45 -6.72 0.95
CA ALA A 75 -6.71 -7.69 0.15
C ALA A 75 -6.69 -9.08 0.80
N ALA A 76 -6.70 -9.18 2.12
CA ALA A 76 -6.74 -10.45 2.85
C ALA A 76 -8.17 -10.93 3.11
N LEU A 77 -9.10 -10.02 3.44
CA LEU A 77 -10.48 -10.34 3.81
C LEU A 77 -11.35 -10.72 2.61
N ALA A 78 -11.14 -10.10 1.46
CA ALA A 78 -11.93 -10.30 0.25
C ALA A 78 -13.44 -10.09 0.48
N GLU A 79 -13.80 -8.97 1.11
CA GLU A 79 -15.17 -8.67 1.47
C GLU A 79 -16.07 -8.49 0.25
N ALA A 80 -17.35 -8.83 0.40
CA ALA A 80 -18.34 -8.61 -0.65
C ALA A 80 -18.45 -7.13 -1.02
N GLY A 81 -18.59 -6.84 -2.31
CA GLY A 81 -18.72 -5.47 -2.82
C GLY A 81 -17.40 -4.78 -3.16
N CYS A 82 -16.24 -5.28 -2.74
CA CYS A 82 -14.95 -4.65 -3.05
C CYS A 82 -14.11 -5.41 -4.10
N GLY A 83 -14.77 -6.12 -5.02
CA GLY A 83 -14.11 -7.03 -5.97
C GLY A 83 -12.99 -6.38 -6.79
N ALA A 84 -13.23 -5.25 -7.44
CA ALA A 84 -12.22 -4.56 -8.23
C ALA A 84 -11.02 -4.11 -7.38
N TYR A 85 -11.30 -3.54 -6.21
CA TYR A 85 -10.27 -3.08 -5.27
C TYR A 85 -9.44 -4.24 -4.73
N THR A 86 -10.08 -5.30 -4.25
CA THR A 86 -9.42 -6.51 -3.74
C THR A 86 -8.55 -7.17 -4.80
N ALA A 87 -9.08 -7.34 -6.03
CA ALA A 87 -8.34 -7.95 -7.13
C ALA A 87 -7.05 -7.16 -7.45
N ALA A 88 -7.15 -5.84 -7.55
CA ALA A 88 -6.00 -4.98 -7.81
C ALA A 88 -4.98 -5.00 -6.67
N LYS A 89 -5.43 -4.93 -5.40
CA LYS A 89 -4.56 -4.95 -4.23
C LYS A 89 -3.90 -6.32 -3.98
N ARG A 90 -4.57 -7.43 -4.34
CA ARG A 90 -3.94 -8.76 -4.37
C ARG A 90 -2.91 -8.88 -5.49
N GLY A 91 -3.20 -8.38 -6.69
CA GLY A 91 -2.23 -8.31 -7.77
C GLY A 91 -0.99 -7.48 -7.39
N LEU A 92 -1.21 -6.37 -6.69
CA LEU A 92 -0.16 -5.51 -6.15
C LEU A 92 0.73 -6.26 -5.13
N ASP A 93 0.17 -7.09 -4.26
CA ASP A 93 0.95 -7.93 -3.33
C ASP A 93 1.89 -8.87 -4.08
N GLY A 94 1.39 -9.56 -5.10
CA GLY A 94 2.21 -10.43 -5.96
C GLY A 94 3.36 -9.68 -6.63
N LEU A 95 3.06 -8.52 -7.23
CA LEU A 95 4.08 -7.66 -7.87
C LEU A 95 5.16 -7.23 -6.87
N CYS A 96 4.78 -6.77 -5.68
CA CYS A 96 5.73 -6.32 -4.66
C CYS A 96 6.67 -7.43 -4.20
N ARG A 97 6.16 -8.65 -4.06
CA ARG A 97 6.98 -9.83 -3.68
C ARG A 97 7.96 -10.23 -4.78
N CYS A 98 7.55 -10.15 -6.05
CA CYS A 98 8.46 -10.38 -7.18
C CYS A 98 9.57 -9.33 -7.18
N LEU A 99 9.21 -8.05 -7.15
CA LEU A 99 10.15 -6.94 -7.13
C LEU A 99 11.13 -7.04 -5.94
N ALA A 100 10.63 -7.38 -4.75
CA ALA A 100 11.47 -7.57 -3.58
C ALA A 100 12.59 -8.60 -3.80
N LYS A 101 12.27 -9.73 -4.43
CA LYS A 101 13.25 -10.76 -4.75
C LYS A 101 14.26 -10.32 -5.81
N GLU A 102 13.80 -9.53 -6.78
CA GLU A 102 14.64 -9.06 -7.89
C GLU A 102 15.69 -8.04 -7.46
N VAL A 103 15.36 -7.18 -6.47
CA VAL A 103 16.20 -6.03 -6.10
C VAL A 103 16.89 -6.14 -4.73
N ALA A 104 16.61 -7.21 -3.97
CA ALA A 104 17.18 -7.36 -2.63
C ALA A 104 18.71 -7.41 -2.62
N GLY A 105 19.33 -8.03 -3.62
CA GLY A 105 20.78 -8.09 -3.78
C GLY A 105 21.45 -6.73 -4.00
N ASP A 106 20.68 -5.73 -4.40
CA ASP A 106 21.14 -4.35 -4.62
C ASP A 106 20.92 -3.45 -3.38
N GLY A 107 20.64 -4.03 -2.21
CA GLY A 107 20.41 -3.26 -0.98
C GLY A 107 19.07 -2.52 -0.94
N ILE A 108 18.12 -2.92 -1.79
CA ILE A 108 16.79 -2.30 -1.89
C ILE A 108 15.78 -3.19 -1.17
N THR A 109 14.94 -2.59 -0.31
CA THR A 109 13.81 -3.28 0.31
C THR A 109 12.49 -2.85 -0.30
N VAL A 110 11.56 -3.81 -0.44
CA VAL A 110 10.20 -3.57 -0.95
C VAL A 110 9.22 -4.17 0.03
N ASN A 111 8.47 -3.34 0.74
CA ASN A 111 7.53 -3.77 1.77
C ASN A 111 6.15 -3.16 1.58
N GLN A 112 5.16 -3.77 2.20
CA GLN A 112 3.78 -3.34 2.16
C GLN A 112 3.22 -3.19 3.57
N ILE A 113 2.48 -2.12 3.79
CA ILE A 113 1.57 -2.04 4.95
C ILE A 113 0.14 -2.17 4.44
N ALA A 114 -0.68 -2.86 5.21
CA ALA A 114 -2.09 -3.10 4.93
C ALA A 114 -2.94 -2.50 6.05
N PRO A 115 -3.28 -1.21 5.95
CA PRO A 115 -4.14 -0.55 6.91
C PRO A 115 -5.52 -1.18 6.97
N GLY A 116 -6.12 -1.12 8.16
CA GLY A 116 -7.55 -1.22 8.32
C GLY A 116 -8.25 0.09 7.92
N TRP A 117 -9.54 0.20 8.22
CA TRP A 117 -10.26 1.46 8.00
C TRP A 117 -9.74 2.53 8.97
N THR A 118 -8.78 3.30 8.49
CA THR A 118 -8.07 4.31 9.27
C THR A 118 -8.90 5.59 9.43
N ILE A 119 -8.82 6.22 10.59
CA ILE A 119 -9.39 7.54 10.84
C ILE A 119 -8.58 8.56 10.06
N THR A 120 -9.25 9.30 9.19
CA THR A 120 -8.66 10.35 8.36
C THR A 120 -9.00 11.74 8.92
N GLU A 121 -8.36 12.79 8.39
CA GLU A 121 -8.74 14.18 8.67
C GLU A 121 -10.21 14.43 8.36
N ARG A 122 -10.71 13.93 7.23
CA ARG A 122 -12.11 14.01 6.84
C ARG A 122 -13.05 13.38 7.88
N ASP A 123 -12.68 12.26 8.49
CA ASP A 123 -13.48 11.63 9.54
C ASP A 123 -13.51 12.51 10.80
N ARG A 124 -12.40 13.17 11.14
CA ARG A 124 -12.32 14.11 12.26
C ARG A 124 -13.21 15.32 12.03
N ASP A 125 -13.13 15.93 10.86
CA ASP A 125 -13.95 17.09 10.48
C ASP A 125 -15.45 16.78 10.44
N ALA A 126 -15.80 15.58 9.98
CA ALA A 126 -17.18 15.09 9.92
C ALA A 126 -17.69 14.48 11.24
N ASN A 127 -16.85 14.38 12.27
CA ASN A 127 -17.15 13.70 13.55
C ASN A 127 -17.62 12.24 13.38
N THR A 128 -16.97 11.50 12.47
CA THR A 128 -17.29 10.11 12.12
C THR A 128 -16.18 9.12 12.49
N GLN A 129 -15.39 9.42 13.54
CA GLN A 129 -14.27 8.59 13.96
C GLN A 129 -14.70 7.22 14.48
N VAL A 130 -15.87 7.15 15.13
CA VAL A 130 -16.44 5.92 15.67
C VAL A 130 -17.34 5.26 14.63
N GLN A 131 -17.08 4.00 14.33
CA GLN A 131 -17.84 3.17 13.39
C GLN A 131 -18.19 1.84 14.07
N PRO A 132 -19.28 1.76 14.86
CA PRO A 132 -19.53 0.64 15.75
C PRO A 132 -19.55 -0.73 15.06
N ASP A 133 -20.04 -0.80 13.81
CA ASP A 133 -20.11 -2.06 13.06
C ASP A 133 -18.74 -2.54 12.62
N TYR A 134 -17.85 -1.63 12.28
CA TYR A 134 -16.46 -1.93 11.97
C TYR A 134 -15.67 -2.18 13.26
N ASP A 135 -15.79 -1.31 14.27
CA ASP A 135 -15.03 -1.39 15.52
C ASP A 135 -15.24 -2.73 16.23
N ARG A 136 -16.46 -3.29 16.19
CA ARG A 136 -16.75 -4.64 16.73
C ARG A 136 -16.01 -5.78 16.02
N GLN A 137 -15.57 -5.57 14.78
CA GLN A 137 -14.82 -6.58 14.03
C GLN A 137 -13.30 -6.49 14.27
N VAL A 138 -12.86 -5.41 14.92
CA VAL A 138 -11.44 -5.17 15.22
C VAL A 138 -11.15 -5.65 16.64
N PRO A 139 -10.23 -6.60 16.86
CA PRO A 139 -9.89 -7.07 18.21
C PRO A 139 -9.47 -5.96 19.17
N MET A 140 -8.81 -4.90 18.69
CA MET A 140 -8.48 -3.72 19.50
C MET A 140 -9.68 -2.79 19.76
N GLY A 141 -10.87 -3.09 19.24
CA GLY A 141 -12.13 -2.39 19.51
C GLY A 141 -12.23 -0.98 18.93
N ARG A 142 -11.38 -0.60 17.99
CA ARG A 142 -11.36 0.74 17.41
C ARG A 142 -10.71 0.76 16.02
N ARG A 143 -10.97 1.82 15.28
CA ARG A 143 -10.21 2.16 14.07
C ARG A 143 -8.79 2.62 14.43
N GLY A 144 -7.84 2.37 13.53
CA GLY A 144 -6.49 2.93 13.61
C GLY A 144 -6.47 4.43 13.24
N THR A 145 -5.39 5.10 13.60
CA THR A 145 -5.14 6.50 13.25
C THR A 145 -4.14 6.59 12.10
N ASP A 146 -4.15 7.72 11.40
CA ASP A 146 -3.16 8.07 10.39
C ASP A 146 -1.71 8.05 10.96
N ALA A 147 -1.53 8.51 12.21
CA ALA A 147 -0.24 8.48 12.89
C ALA A 147 0.28 7.04 13.10
N GLU A 148 -0.59 6.08 13.46
CA GLU A 148 -0.19 4.68 13.63
C GLU A 148 0.26 4.05 12.30
N ILE A 149 -0.39 4.43 11.18
CA ILE A 149 0.06 4.01 9.86
C ILE A 149 1.40 4.66 9.48
N ALA A 150 1.52 5.97 9.71
CA ALA A 150 2.74 6.72 9.40
C ALA A 150 3.96 6.24 10.20
N GLN A 151 3.79 5.85 11.46
CA GLN A 151 4.87 5.30 12.28
C GLN A 151 5.40 3.97 11.73
N MET A 152 4.52 3.07 11.29
CA MET A 152 4.93 1.82 10.63
C MET A 152 5.60 2.12 9.29
N ALA A 153 5.08 3.08 8.53
CA ALA A 153 5.68 3.50 7.28
C ALA A 153 7.11 4.04 7.49
N ALA A 154 7.30 4.92 8.46
CA ALA A 154 8.60 5.49 8.81
C ALA A 154 9.61 4.40 9.23
N PHE A 155 9.19 3.41 10.01
CA PHE A 155 10.04 2.28 10.36
C PHE A 155 10.49 1.50 9.13
N LEU A 156 9.56 1.13 8.24
CA LEU A 156 9.86 0.29 7.07
C LEU A 156 10.73 0.98 6.02
N VAL A 157 10.74 2.30 5.96
CA VAL A 157 11.61 3.05 5.04
C VAL A 157 12.93 3.50 5.69
N SER A 158 13.13 3.19 6.97
CA SER A 158 14.37 3.47 7.69
C SER A 158 15.38 2.31 7.60
N ASP A 159 16.61 2.56 8.03
CA ASP A 159 17.65 1.53 8.12
C ASP A 159 17.39 0.50 9.22
N LEU A 160 16.49 0.78 10.16
CA LEU A 160 16.07 -0.17 11.18
C LEU A 160 15.36 -1.39 10.58
N ALA A 161 14.77 -1.25 9.39
CA ALA A 161 14.13 -2.33 8.65
C ALA A 161 15.00 -2.87 7.50
N SER A 162 16.33 -2.67 7.54
CA SER A 162 17.24 -3.03 6.43
C SER A 162 17.25 -4.51 6.07
N PHE A 163 16.83 -5.40 6.97
CA PHE A 163 16.72 -6.85 6.73
C PHE A 163 15.28 -7.33 6.52
N THR A 164 14.34 -6.39 6.30
CA THR A 164 12.92 -6.69 6.04
C THR A 164 12.58 -6.34 4.60
N THR A 165 12.27 -7.34 3.78
CA THR A 165 11.81 -7.16 2.40
C THR A 165 10.77 -8.20 2.02
N GLY A 166 9.86 -7.88 1.10
CA GLY A 166 8.76 -8.75 0.66
C GLY A 166 7.63 -8.90 1.69
N ALA A 167 7.66 -8.14 2.78
CA ALA A 167 6.68 -8.24 3.85
C ALA A 167 5.34 -7.60 3.48
N PHE A 168 4.25 -8.24 3.90
CA PHE A 168 2.89 -7.69 3.93
C PHE A 168 2.47 -7.56 5.39
N ILE A 169 2.45 -6.33 5.90
CA ILE A 169 2.26 -6.05 7.33
C ILE A 169 0.88 -5.43 7.56
N PRO A 170 -0.06 -6.18 8.15
CA PRO A 170 -1.35 -5.61 8.55
C PRO A 170 -1.17 -4.59 9.68
N VAL A 171 -1.77 -3.42 9.52
CA VAL A 171 -1.88 -2.38 10.54
C VAL A 171 -3.37 -2.10 10.73
N CYS A 172 -4.08 -3.07 11.33
CA CYS A 172 -5.53 -3.15 11.34
C CYS A 172 -6.13 -3.56 12.71
N GLY A 173 -5.37 -3.41 13.79
CA GLY A 173 -5.84 -3.74 15.14
C GLY A 173 -6.18 -5.22 15.34
N GLY A 174 -5.59 -6.12 14.53
CA GLY A 174 -5.82 -7.57 14.61
C GLY A 174 -6.99 -8.08 13.76
N ARG A 175 -7.69 -7.23 12.99
CA ARG A 175 -8.80 -7.67 12.13
C ARG A 175 -8.35 -8.67 11.06
N VAL A 176 -7.11 -8.56 10.62
CA VAL A 176 -6.43 -9.52 9.75
C VAL A 176 -5.21 -10.06 10.45
N MET A 177 -5.12 -11.37 10.55
CA MET A 177 -3.94 -12.10 11.01
C MET A 177 -3.54 -13.06 9.88
N PRO A 178 -2.53 -12.71 9.07
CA PRO A 178 -2.10 -13.60 7.99
C PRO A 178 -1.68 -14.95 8.56
N ALA A 179 -2.14 -16.03 7.95
CA ALA A 179 -1.62 -17.36 8.25
C ALA A 179 -0.16 -17.46 7.79
N ILE A 180 0.66 -18.10 8.59
CA ILE A 180 2.06 -18.40 8.27
C ILE A 180 2.10 -19.54 7.26
#